data_38aeea68ed2114b0a683259aca754e63
#
_entry.id   38aeea68ed2114b0a683259aca754e63
#
_cell.length_a   1.000
_cell.length_b   1.000
_cell.length_c   1.000
_cell.angle_alpha   90.00
_cell.angle_beta   90.00
_cell.angle_gamma   90.00
#
_symmetry.space_group_name_H-M   'P 1'
#
loop_
_entity.id
_entity.type
_entity.pdbx_description
1 polymer ?
#
loop_
_entity_poly.entity_id
_entity_poly.type
_entity_poly.pdbx_seq_one_letter_code
_entity_poly.pdbx_strand_id
1 'polypeptide(L)'
;MLAVLLAGLVAAGCGDVRVLYTNQECPDDPPAVVVEFVSGRDRRPVAVDASGSLRDGTFFEELQATGQQSAGTGRAYALAGGFGREGVYDVRVETRTGESFAWDRIRVARDFCGPLTVVLQAEVSARTAN
;
A
#
# COMPACT_ATOMS: atom_id res chain seq x y z
N MET A 1 -32.30 41.74 -11.51
CA MET A 1 -33.00 40.52 -11.07
C MET A 1 -32.42 39.26 -11.65
N LEU A 2 -32.14 39.22 -12.91
CA LEU A 2 -31.57 38.02 -13.56
C LEU A 2 -30.19 37.66 -13.07
N ALA A 3 -29.37 38.61 -12.75
CA ALA A 3 -28.00 38.36 -12.25
C ALA A 3 -27.97 37.66 -10.90
N VAL A 4 -28.95 37.88 -10.06
CA VAL A 4 -29.02 37.28 -8.72
C VAL A 4 -29.32 35.79 -8.80
N LEU A 5 -30.13 35.39 -9.76
CA LEU A 5 -30.47 33.98 -9.99
C LEU A 5 -29.27 33.15 -10.47
N LEU A 6 -28.44 33.76 -11.31
CA LEU A 6 -27.23 33.10 -11.79
C LEU A 6 -26.21 32.85 -10.67
N ALA A 7 -26.08 33.79 -9.73
CA ALA A 7 -25.18 33.63 -8.63
C ALA A 7 -25.60 32.49 -7.68
N GLY A 8 -26.91 32.33 -7.50
CA GLY A 8 -27.42 31.24 -6.69
C GLY A 8 -27.15 29.85 -7.27
N LEU A 9 -27.19 29.71 -8.56
CA LEU A 9 -26.91 28.44 -9.24
C LEU A 9 -25.47 28.02 -9.11
N VAL A 10 -24.53 28.97 -9.20
CA VAL A 10 -23.11 28.66 -9.04
C VAL A 10 -22.81 28.21 -7.62
N ALA A 11 -23.41 28.84 -6.63
CA ALA A 11 -23.22 28.45 -5.24
C ALA A 11 -23.76 27.03 -4.96
N ALA A 12 -24.85 26.66 -5.55
CA ALA A 12 -25.44 25.34 -5.41
C ALA A 12 -24.52 24.26 -6.01
N GLY A 13 -23.94 24.51 -7.18
CA GLY A 13 -23.01 23.59 -7.81
C GLY A 13 -21.76 23.31 -6.97
N CYS A 14 -21.21 24.34 -6.35
CA CYS A 14 -20.07 24.19 -5.46
C CYS A 14 -20.43 23.40 -4.19
N GLY A 15 -21.63 23.58 -3.68
CA GLY A 15 -22.13 22.83 -2.53
C GLY A 15 -22.22 21.33 -2.81
N ASP A 16 -22.68 20.96 -3.99
CA ASP A 16 -22.83 19.57 -4.37
C ASP A 16 -21.49 18.83 -4.43
N VAL A 17 -20.46 19.49 -4.92
CA VAL A 17 -19.11 18.90 -4.96
C VAL A 17 -18.60 18.57 -3.55
N ARG A 18 -18.86 19.45 -2.59
CA ARG A 18 -18.45 19.20 -1.21
C ARG A 18 -19.18 18.01 -0.59
N VAL A 19 -20.46 17.88 -0.87
CA VAL A 19 -21.26 16.78 -0.35
C VAL A 19 -20.73 15.44 -0.86
N LEU A 20 -20.32 15.37 -2.12
CA LEU A 20 -19.73 14.16 -2.67
C LEU A 20 -18.47 13.73 -1.92
N TYR A 21 -17.61 14.68 -1.57
CA TYR A 21 -16.41 14.36 -0.81
C TYR A 21 -16.70 13.89 0.62
N THR A 22 -17.68 14.49 1.28
CA THR A 22 -17.99 14.12 2.66
C THR A 22 -18.65 12.76 2.78
N ASN A 23 -19.24 12.25 1.71
CA ASN A 23 -19.91 10.95 1.69
C ASN A 23 -18.97 9.81 1.28
N GLN A 24 -17.72 10.13 0.96
CA GLN A 24 -16.75 9.13 0.57
C GLN A 24 -16.23 8.39 1.80
N GLU A 25 -16.37 7.08 1.79
CA GLU A 25 -15.84 6.23 2.86
C GLU A 25 -14.37 5.95 2.62
N CYS A 26 -13.62 5.91 3.72
CA CYS A 26 -12.22 5.52 3.69
C CYS A 26 -12.08 4.06 4.11
N PRO A 27 -11.19 3.29 3.47
CA PRO A 27 -10.85 1.96 3.98
C PRO A 27 -10.19 2.09 5.35
N ASP A 28 -10.37 1.06 6.19
CA ASP A 28 -9.76 1.03 7.51
C ASP A 28 -8.23 0.93 7.37
N ASP A 29 -7.53 1.88 7.98
CA ASP A 29 -6.07 1.89 8.10
C ASP A 29 -5.34 1.26 6.90
N PRO A 30 -5.31 1.94 5.72
CA PRO A 30 -4.58 1.40 4.59
C PRO A 30 -3.08 1.30 4.93
N PRO A 31 -2.36 0.29 4.40
CA PRO A 31 -0.94 0.18 4.63
C PRO A 31 -0.17 1.28 3.91
N ALA A 32 0.95 1.71 4.50
CA ALA A 32 1.86 2.64 3.83
C ALA A 32 2.58 1.94 2.68
N VAL A 33 3.00 0.70 2.91
CA VAL A 33 3.81 -0.06 1.94
C VAL A 33 3.24 -1.45 1.79
N VAL A 34 3.17 -1.89 0.54
CA VAL A 34 2.87 -3.28 0.17
C VAL A 34 4.01 -3.78 -0.71
N VAL A 35 4.56 -4.93 -0.36
CA VAL A 35 5.57 -5.61 -1.19
C VAL A 35 4.90 -6.80 -1.83
N GLU A 36 4.75 -6.77 -3.15
CA GLU A 36 4.19 -7.87 -3.93
C GLU A 36 5.29 -8.74 -4.51
N PHE A 37 5.09 -10.04 -4.49
CA PHE A 37 6.03 -10.99 -5.07
C PHE A 37 5.60 -11.35 -6.48
N VAL A 38 6.53 -11.19 -7.40
CA VAL A 38 6.31 -11.54 -8.81
C VAL A 38 7.44 -12.44 -9.28
N SER A 39 7.11 -13.33 -10.21
CA SER A 39 8.12 -14.17 -10.85
C SER A 39 9.05 -13.32 -11.71
N GLY A 40 10.35 -13.50 -11.55
CA GLY A 40 11.33 -12.82 -12.39
C GLY A 40 11.28 -13.25 -13.85
N ARG A 41 10.62 -14.37 -14.13
CA ARG A 41 10.49 -14.91 -15.50
C ARG A 41 9.39 -14.20 -16.30
N ASP A 42 8.18 -14.10 -15.75
CA ASP A 42 7.01 -13.61 -16.48
C ASP A 42 6.24 -12.52 -15.71
N ARG A 43 6.74 -12.12 -14.55
CA ARG A 43 6.18 -11.07 -13.69
C ARG A 43 4.77 -11.38 -13.19
N ARG A 44 4.38 -12.63 -13.19
CA ARG A 44 3.11 -13.04 -12.61
C ARG A 44 3.20 -13.09 -11.08
N PRO A 45 2.10 -12.79 -10.38
CA PRO A 45 2.08 -12.93 -8.93
C PRO A 45 2.41 -14.34 -8.49
N VAL A 46 3.25 -14.46 -7.47
CA VAL A 46 3.61 -15.75 -6.88
C VAL A 46 3.52 -15.67 -5.37
N ALA A 47 3.12 -16.76 -4.73
CA ALA A 47 3.11 -16.86 -3.28
C ALA A 47 4.49 -17.29 -2.80
N VAL A 48 5.02 -16.59 -1.80
CA VAL A 48 6.38 -16.77 -1.30
C VAL A 48 6.36 -16.84 0.21
N ASP A 49 7.21 -17.69 0.78
CA ASP A 49 7.49 -17.71 2.21
C ASP A 49 8.59 -16.69 2.48
N ALA A 50 8.21 -15.54 3.04
CA ALA A 50 9.11 -14.44 3.26
C ALA A 50 8.73 -13.67 4.52
N SER A 51 9.69 -12.94 5.04
CA SER A 51 9.49 -11.99 6.13
C SER A 51 10.11 -10.66 5.76
N GLY A 52 9.70 -9.61 6.44
CA GLY A 52 10.25 -8.30 6.17
C GLY A 52 9.94 -7.30 7.27
N SER A 53 10.55 -6.14 7.13
CA SER A 53 10.39 -5.05 8.08
C SER A 53 10.40 -3.71 7.37
N LEU A 54 9.84 -2.71 8.02
CA LEU A 54 9.98 -1.33 7.59
C LEU A 54 10.43 -0.48 8.76
N ARG A 55 11.14 0.58 8.44
CA ARG A 55 11.70 1.50 9.42
C ARG A 55 11.59 2.93 8.93
N ASP A 56 11.19 3.83 9.84
CA ASP A 56 11.21 5.26 9.64
C ASP A 56 11.77 5.89 10.92
N GLY A 57 13.06 6.23 10.90
CA GLY A 57 13.75 6.72 12.09
C GLY A 57 13.72 5.67 13.21
N THR A 58 13.09 6.00 14.32
CA THR A 58 12.95 5.09 15.47
C THR A 58 11.74 4.16 15.35
N PHE A 59 10.85 4.42 14.42
CA PHE A 59 9.71 3.54 14.16
C PHE A 59 10.18 2.28 13.44
N PHE A 60 9.76 1.14 13.94
CA PHE A 60 10.08 -0.16 13.34
C PHE A 60 8.86 -1.05 13.42
N GLU A 61 8.58 -1.77 12.33
CA GLU A 61 7.46 -2.69 12.27
C GLU A 61 7.81 -3.89 11.38
N GLU A 62 7.41 -5.06 11.80
CA GLU A 62 7.48 -6.23 10.93
C GLU A 62 6.32 -6.21 9.94
N LEU A 63 6.60 -6.56 8.70
CA LEU A 63 5.58 -6.65 7.67
C LEU A 63 4.69 -7.86 7.91
N GLN A 64 3.41 -7.71 7.60
CA GLN A 64 2.40 -8.74 7.76
C GLN A 64 2.07 -9.36 6.42
N ALA A 65 1.94 -10.68 6.38
CA ALA A 65 1.52 -11.38 5.18
C ALA A 65 0.09 -11.01 4.80
N THR A 66 -0.12 -10.75 3.53
CA THR A 66 -1.43 -10.46 2.97
C THR A 66 -1.60 -11.22 1.66
N GLY A 67 -2.83 -11.47 1.25
CA GLY A 67 -3.10 -12.27 0.06
C GLY A 67 -2.61 -13.70 0.21
N GLN A 68 -2.80 -14.31 1.37
CA GLN A 68 -2.38 -15.69 1.61
C GLN A 68 -3.07 -16.64 0.67
N GLN A 69 -2.29 -17.54 0.07
CA GLN A 69 -2.80 -18.54 -0.85
C GLN A 69 -3.67 -19.56 -0.15
N SER A 70 -3.23 -20.02 1.02
CA SER A 70 -4.02 -20.91 1.88
C SER A 70 -3.52 -20.84 3.30
N ALA A 71 -4.42 -21.07 4.25
CA ALA A 71 -4.09 -21.06 5.67
C ALA A 71 -3.05 -22.13 6.01
N GLY A 72 -2.04 -21.77 6.80
CA GLY A 72 -1.04 -22.69 7.32
C GLY A 72 0.12 -23.00 6.38
N THR A 73 0.17 -22.44 5.17
CA THR A 73 1.29 -22.66 4.25
C THR A 73 2.50 -21.79 4.53
N GLY A 74 2.30 -20.65 5.22
CA GLY A 74 3.35 -19.65 5.41
C GLY A 74 3.64 -18.81 4.18
N ARG A 75 2.99 -19.10 3.05
CA ARG A 75 3.21 -18.39 1.79
C ARG A 75 2.18 -17.30 1.60
N ALA A 76 2.63 -16.16 1.10
CA ALA A 76 1.77 -15.03 0.80
C ALA A 76 2.17 -14.38 -0.52
N TYR A 77 1.18 -13.78 -1.19
CA TYR A 77 1.45 -13.02 -2.42
C TYR A 77 2.05 -11.66 -2.14
N ALA A 78 1.89 -11.16 -0.93
CA ALA A 78 2.40 -9.85 -0.55
C ALA A 78 2.63 -9.73 0.95
N LEU A 79 3.47 -8.76 1.33
CA LEU A 79 3.66 -8.32 2.70
C LEU A 79 3.25 -6.85 2.79
N ALA A 80 2.69 -6.43 3.91
CA ALA A 80 2.23 -5.06 4.09
C ALA A 80 2.59 -4.54 5.48
N GLY A 81 2.76 -3.22 5.57
CA GLY A 81 3.05 -2.58 6.85
C GLY A 81 2.83 -1.07 6.82
N GLY A 82 3.02 -0.44 7.97
CA GLY A 82 2.81 0.99 8.14
C GLY A 82 1.35 1.39 8.05
N PHE A 83 0.47 0.57 8.60
CA PHE A 83 -0.98 0.80 8.54
C PHE A 83 -1.36 2.12 9.19
N GLY A 84 -2.06 2.97 8.43
CA GLY A 84 -2.49 4.28 8.89
C GLY A 84 -1.38 5.31 9.05
N ARG A 85 -0.15 5.02 8.63
CA ARG A 85 1.02 5.82 8.94
C ARG A 85 1.79 6.28 7.71
N GLU A 86 1.78 7.56 7.43
CA GLU A 86 2.66 8.18 6.45
C GLU A 86 4.10 8.22 6.94
N GLY A 87 5.04 8.46 6.05
CA GLY A 87 6.44 8.60 6.43
C GLY A 87 7.40 8.34 5.29
N VAL A 88 8.68 8.16 5.65
CA VAL A 88 9.75 7.80 4.72
C VAL A 88 10.37 6.52 5.25
N TYR A 89 10.24 5.45 4.49
CA TYR A 89 10.55 4.12 4.98
C TYR A 89 11.72 3.47 4.27
N ASP A 90 12.53 2.78 5.04
CA ASP A 90 13.45 1.78 4.53
C ASP A 90 12.77 0.42 4.71
N VAL A 91 12.70 -0.34 3.62
CA VAL A 91 11.99 -1.63 3.57
C VAL A 91 12.98 -2.74 3.29
N ARG A 92 12.88 -3.81 4.05
CA ARG A 92 13.73 -4.99 3.91
C ARG A 92 12.86 -6.23 3.88
N VAL A 93 13.13 -7.11 2.93
CA VAL A 93 12.42 -8.38 2.78
C VAL A 93 13.44 -9.48 2.51
N GLU A 94 13.22 -10.62 3.14
CA GLU A 94 14.05 -11.80 2.94
C GLU A 94 13.15 -13.02 2.75
N THR A 95 13.45 -13.81 1.74
CA THR A 95 12.73 -15.04 1.46
C THR A 95 13.37 -16.19 2.24
N ARG A 96 12.62 -17.25 2.45
CA ARG A 96 13.13 -18.45 3.10
C ARG A 96 14.29 -19.09 2.34
N THR A 97 14.34 -18.90 1.02
CA THR A 97 15.43 -19.41 0.19
C THR A 97 16.68 -18.53 0.21
N GLY A 98 16.64 -17.40 0.92
CA GLY A 98 17.77 -16.51 1.12
C GLY A 98 17.87 -15.33 0.16
N GLU A 99 16.87 -15.10 -0.69
CA GLU A 99 16.84 -13.87 -1.49
C GLU A 99 16.49 -12.69 -0.61
N SER A 100 17.18 -11.58 -0.82
CA SER A 100 16.98 -10.35 -0.05
C SER A 100 16.64 -9.20 -0.97
N PHE A 101 15.74 -8.35 -0.50
CA PHE A 101 15.28 -7.16 -1.22
C PHE A 101 15.36 -5.96 -0.29
N ALA A 102 15.80 -4.84 -0.80
CA ALA A 102 15.94 -3.62 -0.03
C ALA A 102 15.46 -2.42 -0.85
N TRP A 103 14.66 -1.59 -0.23
CA TRP A 103 14.24 -0.31 -0.79
C TRP A 103 14.48 0.75 0.26
N ASP A 104 15.15 1.82 -0.12
CA ASP A 104 15.49 2.89 0.82
C ASP A 104 14.71 4.14 0.49
N ARG A 105 14.31 4.86 1.55
CA ARG A 105 13.71 6.19 1.45
C ARG A 105 12.43 6.20 0.60
N ILE A 106 11.58 5.21 0.82
CA ILE A 106 10.27 5.16 0.19
C ILE A 106 9.36 6.17 0.84
N ARG A 107 9.03 7.23 0.11
CA ARG A 107 8.18 8.29 0.63
C ARG A 107 6.71 7.93 0.44
N VAL A 108 5.98 7.91 1.54
CA VAL A 108 4.56 7.64 1.57
C VAL A 108 3.84 8.90 2.01
N ALA A 109 3.11 9.50 1.09
CA ALA A 109 2.31 10.70 1.36
C ALA A 109 0.96 10.29 1.97
N ARG A 110 0.17 11.28 2.32
CA ARG A 110 -1.12 11.09 2.97
C ARG A 110 -2.21 11.93 2.28
N ASP A 111 -3.40 11.37 2.17
CA ASP A 111 -4.61 12.13 1.89
C ASP A 111 -5.55 12.07 3.11
N PHE A 112 -6.80 12.48 2.96
CA PHE A 112 -7.72 12.51 4.09
C PHE A 112 -8.12 11.11 4.59
N CYS A 113 -7.90 10.07 3.80
CA CYS A 113 -8.17 8.68 4.17
C CYS A 113 -7.00 7.99 4.85
N GLY A 114 -5.82 8.58 4.84
CA GLY A 114 -4.61 7.99 5.41
C GLY A 114 -3.48 7.93 4.39
N PRO A 115 -2.49 7.05 4.59
CA PRO A 115 -1.36 6.96 3.68
C PRO A 115 -1.78 6.51 2.29
N LEU A 116 -1.14 7.10 1.28
CA LEU A 116 -1.27 6.67 -0.12
C LEU A 116 -0.32 5.49 -0.31
N THR A 117 -0.86 4.31 -0.29
CA THR A 117 -0.09 3.06 -0.33
C THR A 117 0.89 3.03 -1.50
N VAL A 118 2.16 2.78 -1.21
CA VAL A 118 3.19 2.54 -2.21
C VAL A 118 3.34 1.03 -2.37
N VAL A 119 3.22 0.56 -3.61
CA VAL A 119 3.38 -0.86 -3.93
C VAL A 119 4.77 -1.08 -4.52
N LEU A 120 5.54 -1.96 -3.87
CA LEU A 120 6.86 -2.37 -4.32
C LEU A 120 6.76 -3.79 -4.86
N GLN A 121 7.52 -4.10 -5.90
CA GLN A 121 7.54 -5.45 -6.46
C GLN A 121 8.88 -6.09 -6.22
N ALA A 122 8.87 -7.27 -5.62
CA ALA A 122 10.04 -8.12 -5.43
C ALA A 122 10.02 -9.21 -6.50
N GLU A 123 10.96 -9.15 -7.41
CA GLU A 123 11.11 -10.17 -8.44
C GLU A 123 11.89 -11.36 -7.87
N VAL A 124 11.20 -12.45 -7.65
CA VAL A 124 11.81 -13.65 -7.07
C VAL A 124 12.26 -14.62 -8.16
N SER A 125 13.32 -15.34 -7.87
CA SER A 125 13.83 -16.36 -8.78
C SER A 125 12.89 -17.56 -8.88
N ALA A 126 13.07 -18.38 -9.91
CA ALA A 126 12.29 -19.59 -10.07
C ALA A 126 12.42 -20.53 -8.86
N ARG A 127 13.59 -20.54 -8.21
CA ARG A 127 13.83 -21.32 -7.00
C ARG A 127 12.95 -20.89 -5.84
N THR A 128 12.76 -19.58 -5.67
CA THR A 128 11.92 -19.01 -4.62
C THR A 128 10.44 -19.16 -4.94
N ALA A 129 10.06 -19.02 -6.22
CA ALA A 129 8.69 -19.11 -6.68
C ALA A 129 8.11 -20.53 -6.57
N ASN A 130 8.94 -21.55 -6.50
CA ASN A 130 8.54 -22.93 -6.32
C ASN A 130 8.50 -23.28 -4.83
#